data_7603400e75ee5f869d001460a83ec06d
#
_entry.id   7603400e75ee5f869d001460a83ec06d
#
_cell.length_a   1.000
_cell.length_b   1.000
_cell.length_c   1.000
_cell.angle_alpha   90.00
_cell.angle_beta   90.00
_cell.angle_gamma   90.00
#
_symmetry.space_group_name_H-M   'P 1'
#
loop_
_entity.id
_entity.type
_entity.pdbx_description
1 polymer ?
#
loop_
_entity_poly.entity_id
_entity_poly.type
_entity_poly.pdbx_seq_one_letter_code
_entity_poly.pdbx_strand_id
1 'polypeptide(L)'
;MNLKKFGLGLVSAAILAGCSAGGASNGNTVKLGGNFELTGNVAAYGSAMDNAVKLAVEQKGKLLDKELKYVSYDNKSEKTEVASVAKKLVSEKVVGVVGPATTGDAQVSIPIMEQAKIPAVLPATTGDGITLKDAKNPESVYDYIFRVCFSDNYQGVVGAGFVSQKFPNAKVAVLQDSASDYSKGLAEAFEKTYTDAKIGGQIVAKETYQSKDTDFQAVLTSLKSKSFDVLYIPGYYEEVGLIIKQARELGITQPIVGGDGLSSEKLVELAGSKANLTNVFYTAHFSAKSTDADVQAFIKAYKEKYNTTPDSFSALAYDAAQLLMKAIEKAGSTDAQAIKKALAESADFDGVTGTFTMGKDHTPLKSAVVIEFQNGEEVSAKEYSAQ
;
A
#
# COMPACT_ATOMS: atom_id res chain seq x y z
N MET A 1 35.42 85.33 2.57
CA MET A 1 36.37 85.18 1.46
C MET A 1 36.62 83.69 1.30
N ASN A 2 36.13 83.13 0.18
CA ASN A 2 36.54 81.87 -0.50
C ASN A 2 36.47 80.56 0.26
N LEU A 3 36.10 79.43 -0.25
CA LEU A 3 35.77 78.97 -1.61
C LEU A 3 35.01 77.65 -1.53
N LYS A 4 34.12 77.42 -2.44
CA LYS A 4 33.35 76.21 -2.74
C LYS A 4 34.29 75.00 -3.00
N LYS A 5 33.87 73.80 -2.60
CA LYS A 5 34.10 72.62 -3.44
C LYS A 5 32.91 71.67 -3.32
N PHE A 6 32.31 71.38 -4.46
CA PHE A 6 31.36 70.34 -4.76
C PHE A 6 31.98 68.97 -4.59
N GLY A 7 31.30 68.03 -3.95
CA GLY A 7 31.63 66.64 -3.93
C GLY A 7 30.45 65.80 -4.37
N LEU A 8 30.55 65.18 -5.52
CA LEU A 8 29.58 64.35 -6.23
C LEU A 8 29.37 63.04 -5.46
N GLY A 9 28.15 62.80 -4.96
CA GLY A 9 27.83 61.54 -4.30
C GLY A 9 27.48 60.47 -5.35
N LEU A 10 28.22 59.39 -5.36
CA LEU A 10 27.89 58.15 -6.05
C LEU A 10 26.81 57.41 -5.23
N VAL A 11 25.61 57.25 -5.78
CA VAL A 11 24.60 56.33 -5.27
C VAL A 11 24.92 54.94 -5.78
N SER A 12 25.45 54.07 -4.91
CA SER A 12 25.62 52.66 -5.20
C SER A 12 24.28 51.95 -4.90
N ALA A 13 23.56 51.57 -5.92
CA ALA A 13 22.40 50.69 -5.81
C ALA A 13 22.88 49.26 -5.47
N ALA A 14 22.71 48.85 -4.22
CA ALA A 14 22.90 47.47 -3.81
C ALA A 14 21.68 46.63 -4.26
N ILE A 15 21.89 45.79 -5.28
CA ILE A 15 20.93 44.75 -5.69
C ILE A 15 20.99 43.68 -4.59
N LEU A 16 19.97 43.61 -3.75
CA LEU A 16 19.72 42.46 -2.88
C LEU A 16 19.23 41.28 -3.74
N ALA A 17 20.18 40.44 -4.14
CA ALA A 17 19.85 39.10 -4.62
C ALA A 17 19.37 38.30 -3.41
N GLY A 18 18.05 38.13 -3.30
CA GLY A 18 17.43 37.22 -2.34
C GLY A 18 17.79 35.78 -2.67
N CYS A 19 18.83 35.25 -1.99
CA CYS A 19 19.05 33.81 -1.95
C CYS A 19 17.96 33.18 -1.12
N SER A 20 16.96 32.56 -1.76
CA SER A 20 16.11 31.59 -1.10
C SER A 20 17.00 30.40 -0.71
N ALA A 21 17.27 30.29 0.59
CA ALA A 21 18.00 29.14 1.16
C ALA A 21 17.10 27.92 1.12
N GLY A 22 17.02 27.26 -0.04
CA GLY A 22 16.63 25.86 -0.16
C GLY A 22 17.75 25.05 0.52
N GLY A 23 17.42 24.27 1.54
CA GLY A 23 18.37 23.48 2.30
C GLY A 23 19.15 22.53 1.40
N ALA A 24 20.42 22.85 1.15
CA ALA A 24 21.35 21.96 0.47
C ALA A 24 21.63 20.74 1.34
N SER A 25 21.08 19.57 0.96
CA SER A 25 21.62 18.29 1.38
C SER A 25 23.09 18.22 0.96
N ASN A 26 23.95 17.57 1.75
CA ASN A 26 25.37 17.34 1.41
C ASN A 26 25.46 16.88 -0.05
N GLY A 27 26.18 17.64 -0.89
CA GLY A 27 26.07 17.68 -2.35
C GLY A 27 26.27 16.41 -3.16
N ASN A 28 26.50 15.24 -2.54
CA ASN A 28 26.86 14.00 -3.24
C ASN A 28 25.92 12.80 -2.95
N THR A 29 24.82 12.98 -2.24
CA THR A 29 23.93 11.88 -1.83
C THR A 29 22.48 12.26 -2.02
N VAL A 30 21.66 11.34 -2.57
CA VAL A 30 20.20 11.37 -2.54
C VAL A 30 19.73 10.35 -1.52
N LYS A 31 18.92 10.77 -0.54
CA LYS A 31 18.44 9.90 0.54
C LYS A 31 16.95 9.67 0.44
N LEU A 32 16.52 8.40 0.33
CA LEU A 32 15.13 7.98 0.46
C LEU A 32 14.85 7.44 1.86
N GLY A 33 13.61 7.54 2.30
CA GLY A 33 13.14 7.05 3.59
C GLY A 33 12.15 5.90 3.48
N GLY A 34 12.13 5.03 4.49
CA GLY A 34 11.11 4.00 4.70
C GLY A 34 10.48 4.14 6.07
N ASN A 35 9.15 4.09 6.13
CA ASN A 35 8.37 4.04 7.35
C ASN A 35 7.56 2.75 7.30
N PHE A 36 8.03 1.69 7.99
CA PHE A 36 7.43 0.37 7.85
C PHE A 36 7.18 -0.31 9.17
N GLU A 37 6.21 -1.20 9.18
CA GLU A 37 5.83 -2.11 10.26
C GLU A 37 6.82 -3.29 10.32
N LEU A 38 8.08 -3.05 10.76
CA LEU A 38 9.11 -4.10 10.77
C LEU A 38 8.93 -5.09 11.95
N THR A 39 8.23 -4.65 12.99
CA THR A 39 7.77 -5.48 14.11
C THR A 39 6.29 -5.20 14.41
N GLY A 40 5.67 -5.99 15.29
CA GLY A 40 4.25 -5.83 15.66
C GLY A 40 3.32 -6.65 14.79
N ASN A 41 2.03 -6.29 14.78
CA ASN A 41 0.94 -7.13 14.26
C ASN A 41 1.06 -7.48 12.76
N VAL A 42 1.60 -6.59 11.95
CA VAL A 42 1.72 -6.81 10.49
C VAL A 42 3.19 -6.81 10.03
N ALA A 43 4.09 -7.29 10.86
CA ALA A 43 5.52 -7.30 10.62
C ALA A 43 5.94 -8.00 9.31
N ALA A 44 5.19 -9.00 8.85
CA ALA A 44 5.48 -9.67 7.59
C ALA A 44 5.35 -8.70 6.41
N TYR A 45 4.33 -7.85 6.38
CA TYR A 45 4.18 -6.83 5.31
C TYR A 45 5.35 -5.86 5.30
N GLY A 46 5.61 -5.21 6.46
CA GLY A 46 6.65 -4.20 6.55
C GLY A 46 8.03 -4.73 6.20
N SER A 47 8.36 -5.93 6.68
CA SER A 47 9.65 -6.58 6.37
C SER A 47 9.79 -6.93 4.89
N ALA A 48 8.73 -7.47 4.27
CA ALA A 48 8.71 -7.80 2.85
C ALA A 48 8.86 -6.54 1.97
N MET A 49 8.16 -5.46 2.33
CA MET A 49 8.24 -4.16 1.66
C MET A 49 9.61 -3.50 1.80
N ASP A 50 10.15 -3.45 3.01
CA ASP A 50 11.46 -2.84 3.28
C ASP A 50 12.58 -3.56 2.51
N ASN A 51 12.52 -4.89 2.44
CA ASN A 51 13.41 -5.69 1.62
C ASN A 51 13.31 -5.33 0.14
N ALA A 52 12.10 -5.16 -0.37
CA ALA A 52 11.88 -4.81 -1.77
C ALA A 52 12.38 -3.39 -2.11
N VAL A 53 12.18 -2.41 -1.23
CA VAL A 53 12.75 -1.06 -1.40
C VAL A 53 14.27 -1.11 -1.38
N LYS A 54 14.88 -1.86 -0.44
CA LYS A 54 16.33 -2.06 -0.39
C LYS A 54 16.87 -2.66 -1.69
N LEU A 55 16.17 -3.66 -2.24
CA LEU A 55 16.53 -4.27 -3.52
C LEU A 55 16.49 -3.26 -4.66
N ALA A 56 15.41 -2.48 -4.78
CA ALA A 56 15.27 -1.46 -5.82
C ALA A 56 16.35 -0.37 -5.75
N VAL A 57 16.63 0.12 -4.54
CA VAL A 57 17.67 1.13 -4.29
C VAL A 57 19.07 0.61 -4.64
N GLU A 58 19.37 -0.63 -4.26
CA GLU A 58 20.66 -1.26 -4.53
C GLU A 58 20.87 -1.51 -6.03
N GLN A 59 19.86 -1.99 -6.72
CA GLN A 59 19.89 -2.16 -8.18
C GLN A 59 20.09 -0.83 -8.90
N LYS A 60 19.54 0.26 -8.37
CA LYS A 60 19.72 1.60 -8.92
C LYS A 60 21.11 2.18 -8.64
N GLY A 61 21.61 2.06 -7.44
CA GLY A 61 22.94 2.48 -6.97
C GLY A 61 23.17 3.99 -6.97
N LYS A 62 22.83 4.69 -8.05
CA LYS A 62 22.97 6.15 -8.19
C LYS A 62 21.68 6.78 -8.70
N LEU A 63 21.46 8.04 -8.30
CA LEU A 63 20.34 8.87 -8.74
C LEU A 63 20.83 10.31 -8.94
N LEU A 64 20.61 10.91 -10.11
CA LEU A 64 21.15 12.23 -10.50
C LEU A 64 22.67 12.31 -10.35
N ASP A 65 23.40 11.27 -10.78
CA ASP A 65 24.86 11.09 -10.62
C ASP A 65 25.37 11.10 -9.19
N LYS A 66 24.47 11.05 -8.19
CA LYS A 66 24.80 11.01 -6.76
C LYS A 66 24.59 9.61 -6.20
N GLU A 67 25.29 9.29 -5.11
CA GLU A 67 25.06 8.06 -4.35
C GLU A 67 23.60 8.02 -3.85
N LEU A 68 22.89 6.94 -4.13
CA LEU A 68 21.56 6.72 -3.61
C LEU A 68 21.65 5.99 -2.27
N LYS A 69 21.05 6.56 -1.23
CA LYS A 69 20.96 5.97 0.10
C LYS A 69 19.51 5.75 0.51
N TYR A 70 19.30 4.69 1.26
CA TYR A 70 18.01 4.39 1.85
C TYR A 70 18.16 4.20 3.35
N VAL A 71 17.27 4.81 4.12
CA VAL A 71 17.14 4.65 5.56
C VAL A 71 15.71 4.26 5.89
N SER A 72 15.52 3.20 6.65
CA SER A 72 14.20 2.77 7.09
C SER A 72 14.13 2.63 8.60
N TYR A 73 12.95 2.82 9.16
CA TYR A 73 12.70 2.74 10.58
C TYR A 73 11.44 1.95 10.86
N ASP A 74 11.51 1.18 11.94
CA ASP A 74 10.42 0.37 12.45
C ASP A 74 9.39 1.25 13.17
N ASN A 75 8.15 1.25 12.69
CA ASN A 75 7.02 1.91 13.33
C ASN A 75 6.25 0.98 14.28
N LYS A 76 6.64 -0.30 14.37
CA LYS A 76 6.12 -1.32 15.30
C LYS A 76 4.62 -1.61 15.15
N SER A 77 4.00 -1.23 14.03
CA SER A 77 2.54 -1.25 13.84
C SER A 77 1.79 -0.47 14.93
N GLU A 78 2.41 0.62 15.44
CA GLU A 78 1.86 1.44 16.52
C GLU A 78 1.79 2.92 16.08
N LYS A 79 0.60 3.53 16.16
CA LYS A 79 0.34 4.90 15.66
C LYS A 79 1.31 5.96 16.21
N THR A 80 1.72 5.84 17.47
CA THR A 80 2.69 6.76 18.10
C THR A 80 4.09 6.63 17.50
N GLU A 81 4.50 5.41 17.19
CA GLU A 81 5.79 5.13 16.55
C GLU A 81 5.77 5.55 15.07
N VAL A 82 4.66 5.34 14.34
CA VAL A 82 4.48 5.84 12.98
C VAL A 82 4.75 7.34 12.90
N ALA A 83 4.14 8.12 13.83
CA ALA A 83 4.36 9.56 13.89
C ALA A 83 5.82 9.93 14.24
N SER A 84 6.45 9.16 15.14
CA SER A 84 7.85 9.35 15.53
C SER A 84 8.80 9.09 14.37
N VAL A 85 8.60 7.99 13.65
CA VAL A 85 9.37 7.62 12.45
C VAL A 85 9.20 8.68 11.35
N ALA A 86 7.97 9.12 11.07
CA ALA A 86 7.70 10.15 10.10
C ALA A 86 8.48 11.44 10.41
N LYS A 87 8.42 11.94 11.66
CA LYS A 87 9.18 13.13 12.10
C LYS A 87 10.71 12.90 12.01
N LYS A 88 11.18 11.70 12.31
CA LYS A 88 12.59 11.35 12.18
C LYS A 88 13.05 11.45 10.73
N LEU A 89 12.29 10.89 9.78
CA LEU A 89 12.59 10.99 8.35
C LEU A 89 12.63 12.44 7.86
N VAL A 90 11.71 13.28 8.34
CA VAL A 90 11.75 14.75 8.09
C VAL A 90 13.06 15.35 8.59
N SER A 91 13.48 15.04 9.81
CA SER A 91 14.72 15.58 10.41
C SER A 91 15.97 15.12 9.66
N GLU A 92 15.94 13.94 9.06
CA GLU A 92 17.02 13.39 8.24
C GLU A 92 17.06 13.93 6.80
N LYS A 93 16.11 14.80 6.45
CA LYS A 93 16.03 15.46 5.15
C LYS A 93 15.99 14.47 3.98
N VAL A 94 15.21 13.40 4.11
CA VAL A 94 14.96 12.49 2.99
C VAL A 94 14.20 13.23 1.88
N VAL A 95 14.47 12.90 0.63
CA VAL A 95 13.85 13.55 -0.55
C VAL A 95 12.54 12.91 -0.96
N GLY A 96 12.23 11.75 -0.40
CA GLY A 96 10.97 11.04 -0.60
C GLY A 96 10.89 9.83 0.33
N VAL A 97 9.68 9.35 0.57
CA VAL A 97 9.39 8.25 1.51
C VAL A 97 8.55 7.17 0.82
N VAL A 98 8.83 5.92 1.13
CA VAL A 98 7.97 4.77 0.79
C VAL A 98 7.36 4.22 2.09
N GLY A 99 6.07 3.95 2.09
CA GLY A 99 5.34 3.48 3.28
C GLY A 99 4.50 4.56 3.97
N PRO A 100 3.73 4.21 5.02
CA PRO A 100 3.59 2.88 5.63
C PRO A 100 2.77 1.89 4.78
N ALA A 101 2.62 0.65 5.29
CA ALA A 101 1.87 -0.41 4.63
C ALA A 101 0.36 -0.25 4.83
N THR A 102 -0.09 -0.05 6.07
CA THR A 102 -1.51 -0.13 6.43
C THR A 102 -2.24 1.21 6.30
N THR A 103 -3.56 1.16 6.05
CA THR A 103 -4.42 2.36 5.99
C THR A 103 -4.36 3.15 7.31
N GLY A 104 -4.45 2.47 8.46
CA GLY A 104 -4.44 3.11 9.77
C GLY A 104 -3.14 3.84 10.08
N ASP A 105 -2.00 3.28 9.68
CA ASP A 105 -0.69 3.89 9.89
C ASP A 105 -0.43 5.04 8.90
N ALA A 106 -0.88 4.88 7.65
CA ALA A 106 -0.76 5.95 6.66
C ALA A 106 -1.54 7.22 7.06
N GLN A 107 -2.73 7.08 7.65
CA GLN A 107 -3.51 8.21 8.16
C GLN A 107 -2.73 9.05 9.18
N VAL A 108 -1.80 8.43 9.93
CA VAL A 108 -0.93 9.13 10.89
C VAL A 108 0.29 9.77 10.21
N SER A 109 0.88 9.09 9.22
CA SER A 109 2.08 9.57 8.53
C SER A 109 1.79 10.70 7.54
N ILE A 110 0.67 10.63 6.82
CA ILE A 110 0.28 11.56 5.74
C ILE A 110 0.34 13.04 6.15
N PRO A 111 -0.31 13.49 7.24
CA PRO A 111 -0.28 14.91 7.62
C PRO A 111 1.14 15.42 7.87
N ILE A 112 2.02 14.57 8.38
CA ILE A 112 3.42 14.93 8.69
C ILE A 112 4.21 15.09 7.38
N MET A 113 4.07 14.16 6.43
CA MET A 113 4.74 14.22 5.14
C MET A 113 4.23 15.40 4.30
N GLU A 114 2.92 15.61 4.26
CA GLU A 114 2.30 16.75 3.55
C GLU A 114 2.78 18.09 4.09
N GLN A 115 2.76 18.27 5.42
CA GLN A 115 3.24 19.49 6.07
C GLN A 115 4.74 19.75 5.82
N ALA A 116 5.53 18.68 5.82
CA ALA A 116 6.96 18.75 5.54
C ALA A 116 7.28 18.90 4.05
N LYS A 117 6.28 18.79 3.18
CA LYS A 117 6.42 18.80 1.71
C LYS A 117 7.39 17.72 1.21
N ILE A 118 7.30 16.52 1.77
CA ILE A 118 8.10 15.37 1.35
C ILE A 118 7.18 14.42 0.56
N PRO A 119 7.48 14.17 -0.74
CA PRO A 119 6.74 13.19 -1.51
C PRO A 119 6.75 11.82 -0.85
N ALA A 120 5.58 11.26 -0.60
CA ALA A 120 5.40 9.94 -0.03
C ALA A 120 4.62 9.05 -1.01
N VAL A 121 5.14 7.86 -1.30
CA VAL A 121 4.49 6.86 -2.14
C VAL A 121 4.07 5.70 -1.25
N LEU A 122 2.77 5.55 -1.07
CA LEU A 122 2.15 4.51 -0.27
C LEU A 122 2.06 3.22 -1.09
N PRO A 123 2.73 2.14 -0.68
CA PRO A 123 2.78 0.92 -1.49
C PRO A 123 1.44 0.16 -1.47
N ALA A 124 0.86 -0.08 -0.29
CA ALA A 124 -0.30 -0.96 -0.12
C ALA A 124 -1.44 -0.36 0.71
N THR A 125 -1.46 0.94 0.85
CA THR A 125 -2.50 1.65 1.61
C THR A 125 -3.74 1.82 0.73
N THR A 126 -4.66 0.87 0.80
CA THR A 126 -5.82 0.77 -0.09
C THR A 126 -7.02 1.62 0.32
N GLY A 127 -7.05 2.16 1.53
CA GLY A 127 -8.18 2.94 2.06
C GLY A 127 -8.72 3.97 1.07
N ASP A 128 -10.04 4.07 0.96
CA ASP A 128 -10.69 5.02 0.07
C ASP A 128 -10.42 6.46 0.51
N GLY A 129 -10.11 7.31 -0.47
CA GLY A 129 -9.83 8.73 -0.24
C GLY A 129 -8.56 9.01 0.58
N ILE A 130 -7.67 8.04 0.76
CA ILE A 130 -6.42 8.20 1.55
C ILE A 130 -5.49 9.28 0.99
N THR A 131 -5.57 9.56 -0.30
CA THR A 131 -4.82 10.62 -0.99
C THR A 131 -5.53 11.97 -0.99
N LEU A 132 -6.70 12.07 -0.33
CA LEU A 132 -7.52 13.28 -0.25
C LEU A 132 -7.48 13.89 1.15
N LYS A 133 -7.47 15.22 1.22
CA LYS A 133 -7.58 15.98 2.49
C LYS A 133 -8.99 15.84 3.11
N ASP A 134 -9.98 15.66 2.24
CA ASP A 134 -11.37 15.31 2.59
C ASP A 134 -11.82 14.19 1.65
N ALA A 135 -12.01 13.00 2.18
CA ALA A 135 -12.41 11.82 1.41
C ALA A 135 -13.76 11.98 0.67
N LYS A 136 -14.58 12.97 1.03
CA LYS A 136 -15.85 13.30 0.36
C LYS A 136 -15.68 14.32 -0.78
N ASN A 137 -14.52 14.95 -0.89
CA ASN A 137 -14.22 15.93 -1.92
C ASN A 137 -13.08 15.46 -2.83
N PRO A 138 -13.34 14.92 -4.01
CA PRO A 138 -12.32 14.39 -4.91
C PRO A 138 -11.33 15.44 -5.42
N GLU A 139 -11.64 16.74 -5.30
CA GLU A 139 -10.73 17.82 -5.67
C GLU A 139 -9.74 18.19 -4.55
N SER A 140 -9.91 17.64 -3.34
CA SER A 140 -9.10 17.95 -2.16
C SER A 140 -7.84 17.12 -2.05
N VAL A 141 -7.13 16.90 -3.16
CA VAL A 141 -5.95 16.03 -3.22
C VAL A 141 -4.82 16.57 -2.35
N TYR A 142 -4.13 15.69 -1.64
CA TYR A 142 -2.84 15.99 -1.01
C TYR A 142 -1.79 16.25 -2.08
N ASP A 143 -0.95 17.25 -1.88
CA ASP A 143 0.07 17.63 -2.85
C ASP A 143 1.20 16.61 -2.97
N TYR A 144 1.59 15.99 -1.86
CA TYR A 144 2.80 15.18 -1.76
C TYR A 144 2.52 13.70 -1.49
N ILE A 145 1.26 13.27 -1.49
CA ILE A 145 0.86 11.89 -1.18
C ILE A 145 0.37 11.18 -2.44
N PHE A 146 0.97 10.03 -2.71
CA PHE A 146 0.69 9.18 -3.86
C PHE A 146 0.57 7.73 -3.42
N ARG A 147 -0.09 6.87 -4.19
CA ARG A 147 -0.07 5.43 -3.97
C ARG A 147 0.13 4.65 -5.27
N VAL A 148 0.57 3.39 -5.17
CA VAL A 148 0.70 2.48 -6.31
C VAL A 148 -0.30 1.32 -6.27
N CYS A 149 -1.03 1.15 -5.17
CA CYS A 149 -2.10 0.17 -5.03
C CYS A 149 -3.46 0.72 -5.52
N PHE A 150 -4.40 -0.18 -5.79
CA PHE A 150 -5.80 0.17 -6.00
C PHE A 150 -6.49 0.60 -4.70
N SER A 151 -7.77 1.00 -4.77
CA SER A 151 -8.57 1.37 -3.59
C SER A 151 -9.41 0.20 -3.05
N ASP A 152 -9.88 0.32 -1.79
CA ASP A 152 -10.80 -0.63 -1.18
C ASP A 152 -12.12 -0.70 -1.94
N ASN A 153 -12.62 0.45 -2.44
CA ASN A 153 -13.81 0.45 -3.29
C ASN A 153 -13.59 -0.39 -4.56
N TYR A 154 -12.45 -0.25 -5.22
CA TYR A 154 -12.15 -1.03 -6.42
C TYR A 154 -12.04 -2.53 -6.11
N GLN A 155 -11.27 -2.92 -5.08
CA GLN A 155 -11.14 -4.34 -4.74
C GLN A 155 -12.44 -4.94 -4.20
N GLY A 156 -13.29 -4.17 -3.53
CA GLY A 156 -14.62 -4.59 -3.10
C GLY A 156 -15.53 -4.91 -4.29
N VAL A 157 -15.49 -4.07 -5.35
CA VAL A 157 -16.20 -4.32 -6.61
C VAL A 157 -15.68 -5.59 -7.28
N VAL A 158 -14.37 -5.77 -7.38
CA VAL A 158 -13.74 -6.98 -7.94
C VAL A 158 -14.12 -8.22 -7.13
N GLY A 159 -14.04 -8.16 -5.79
CA GLY A 159 -14.40 -9.27 -4.91
C GLY A 159 -15.87 -9.68 -5.04
N ALA A 160 -16.79 -8.71 -5.09
CA ALA A 160 -18.22 -8.96 -5.28
C ALA A 160 -18.52 -9.58 -6.65
N GLY A 161 -17.89 -9.04 -7.70
CA GLY A 161 -17.99 -9.60 -9.05
C GLY A 161 -17.45 -11.02 -9.14
N PHE A 162 -16.30 -11.28 -8.51
CA PHE A 162 -15.73 -12.63 -8.42
C PHE A 162 -16.67 -13.61 -7.72
N VAL A 163 -17.20 -13.24 -6.54
CA VAL A 163 -18.13 -14.10 -5.78
C VAL A 163 -19.37 -14.39 -6.62
N SER A 164 -19.95 -13.39 -7.25
CA SER A 164 -21.15 -13.55 -8.11
C SER A 164 -20.91 -14.50 -9.29
N GLN A 165 -19.72 -14.44 -9.91
CA GLN A 165 -19.38 -15.29 -11.06
C GLN A 165 -19.00 -16.72 -10.66
N LYS A 166 -18.17 -16.85 -9.59
CA LYS A 166 -17.66 -18.16 -9.14
C LYS A 166 -18.71 -18.96 -8.36
N PHE A 167 -19.55 -18.28 -7.62
CA PHE A 167 -20.58 -18.85 -6.74
C PHE A 167 -21.95 -18.21 -6.99
N PRO A 168 -22.62 -18.50 -8.12
CA PRO A 168 -23.88 -17.87 -8.49
C PRO A 168 -24.95 -18.02 -7.39
N ASN A 169 -25.63 -16.92 -7.05
CA ASN A 169 -26.66 -16.83 -6.02
C ASN A 169 -26.18 -17.19 -4.59
N ALA A 170 -24.90 -17.13 -4.32
CA ALA A 170 -24.35 -17.44 -2.99
C ALA A 170 -24.92 -16.50 -1.92
N LYS A 171 -25.25 -17.07 -0.78
CA LYS A 171 -25.51 -16.33 0.47
C LYS A 171 -24.18 -16.08 1.15
N VAL A 172 -23.83 -14.83 1.35
CA VAL A 172 -22.53 -14.44 1.91
C VAL A 172 -22.68 -14.08 3.38
N ALA A 173 -21.80 -14.62 4.22
CA ALA A 173 -21.54 -14.11 5.56
C ALA A 173 -20.30 -13.22 5.53
N VAL A 174 -20.31 -12.10 6.23
CA VAL A 174 -19.17 -11.17 6.36
C VAL A 174 -18.65 -11.22 7.78
N LEU A 175 -17.35 -11.37 7.93
CA LEU A 175 -16.63 -11.29 9.21
C LEU A 175 -15.51 -10.26 9.10
N GLN A 176 -15.65 -9.11 9.76
CA GLN A 176 -14.74 -7.98 9.62
C GLN A 176 -14.07 -7.59 10.94
N ASP A 177 -12.89 -6.99 10.84
CA ASP A 177 -12.21 -6.34 11.96
C ASP A 177 -12.83 -4.97 12.23
N SER A 178 -13.48 -4.81 13.39
CA SER A 178 -14.12 -3.57 13.80
C SER A 178 -13.14 -2.45 14.19
N ALA A 179 -11.87 -2.77 14.45
CA ALA A 179 -10.82 -1.83 14.78
C ALA A 179 -10.01 -1.35 13.56
N SER A 180 -10.08 -2.07 12.44
CA SER A 180 -9.34 -1.77 11.21
C SER A 180 -10.15 -0.91 10.24
N ASP A 181 -9.61 0.26 9.85
CA ASP A 181 -10.24 1.13 8.84
C ASP A 181 -10.22 0.47 7.45
N TYR A 182 -9.17 -0.29 7.14
CA TYR A 182 -9.09 -1.12 5.94
C TYR A 182 -10.24 -2.14 5.89
N SER A 183 -10.37 -2.96 6.94
CA SER A 183 -11.37 -4.03 6.99
C SER A 183 -12.80 -3.51 6.86
N LYS A 184 -13.10 -2.40 7.54
CA LYS A 184 -14.42 -1.73 7.47
C LYS A 184 -14.70 -1.19 6.07
N GLY A 185 -13.76 -0.45 5.50
CA GLY A 185 -13.93 0.14 4.16
C GLY A 185 -14.11 -0.91 3.08
N LEU A 186 -13.29 -1.96 3.11
CA LEU A 186 -13.39 -3.06 2.15
C LEU A 186 -14.68 -3.87 2.32
N ALA A 187 -15.12 -4.14 3.57
CA ALA A 187 -16.41 -4.79 3.82
C ALA A 187 -17.56 -3.97 3.25
N GLU A 188 -17.59 -2.66 3.51
CA GLU A 188 -18.63 -1.75 3.01
C GLU A 188 -18.68 -1.74 1.48
N ALA A 189 -17.53 -1.63 0.81
CA ALA A 189 -17.44 -1.63 -0.65
C ALA A 189 -17.94 -2.95 -1.26
N PHE A 190 -17.52 -4.09 -0.69
CA PHE A 190 -17.98 -5.40 -1.10
C PHE A 190 -19.50 -5.56 -0.93
N GLU A 191 -20.02 -5.27 0.26
CA GLU A 191 -21.43 -5.42 0.58
C GLU A 191 -22.32 -4.56 -0.31
N LYS A 192 -21.95 -3.27 -0.48
CA LYS A 192 -22.66 -2.33 -1.35
C LYS A 192 -22.75 -2.87 -2.78
N THR A 193 -21.65 -3.38 -3.31
CA THR A 193 -21.60 -3.91 -4.68
C THR A 193 -22.32 -5.23 -4.79
N TYR A 194 -22.14 -6.15 -3.83
CA TYR A 194 -22.73 -7.49 -3.88
C TYR A 194 -24.25 -7.45 -3.77
N THR A 195 -24.80 -6.51 -2.99
CA THR A 195 -26.25 -6.33 -2.83
C THR A 195 -26.88 -5.37 -3.85
N ASP A 196 -26.07 -4.73 -4.71
CA ASP A 196 -26.60 -3.90 -5.80
C ASP A 196 -27.49 -4.70 -6.73
N ALA A 197 -28.53 -4.06 -7.28
CA ALA A 197 -29.53 -4.71 -8.14
C ALA A 197 -28.93 -5.43 -9.37
N LYS A 198 -27.73 -5.04 -9.82
CA LYS A 198 -27.04 -5.70 -10.94
C LYS A 198 -26.56 -7.10 -10.59
N ILE A 199 -26.12 -7.32 -9.34
CA ILE A 199 -25.68 -8.62 -8.82
C ILE A 199 -26.84 -9.30 -8.10
N GLY A 200 -27.56 -8.57 -7.23
CA GLY A 200 -28.70 -9.09 -6.46
C GLY A 200 -28.29 -10.10 -5.39
N GLY A 201 -27.02 -10.04 -4.92
CA GLY A 201 -26.49 -10.95 -3.92
C GLY A 201 -27.10 -10.74 -2.53
N GLN A 202 -26.98 -11.73 -1.66
CA GLN A 202 -27.53 -11.71 -0.31
C GLN A 202 -26.42 -11.77 0.76
N ILE A 203 -26.40 -10.79 1.66
CA ILE A 203 -25.60 -10.86 2.89
C ILE A 203 -26.52 -11.40 4.00
N VAL A 204 -26.25 -12.60 4.49
CA VAL A 204 -27.10 -13.29 5.46
C VAL A 204 -26.62 -13.17 6.91
N ALA A 205 -25.36 -12.79 7.10
CA ALA A 205 -24.79 -12.52 8.41
C ALA A 205 -23.68 -11.49 8.33
N LYS A 206 -23.55 -10.67 9.36
CA LYS A 206 -22.43 -9.75 9.60
C LYS A 206 -21.98 -9.91 11.02
N GLU A 207 -20.72 -10.27 11.18
CA GLU A 207 -20.08 -10.43 12.49
C GLU A 207 -18.76 -9.65 12.52
N THR A 208 -18.27 -9.39 13.70
CA THR A 208 -17.03 -8.64 13.88
C THR A 208 -16.08 -9.33 14.85
N TYR A 209 -14.80 -9.08 14.66
CA TYR A 209 -13.72 -9.32 15.62
C TYR A 209 -12.94 -8.02 15.85
N GLN A 210 -11.91 -8.05 16.70
CA GLN A 210 -11.01 -6.92 16.88
C GLN A 210 -9.57 -7.31 16.51
N SER A 211 -8.82 -6.35 15.98
CA SER A 211 -7.38 -6.53 15.75
C SER A 211 -6.69 -7.07 17.00
N LYS A 212 -5.78 -8.03 16.79
CA LYS A 212 -5.03 -8.75 17.84
C LYS A 212 -5.84 -9.78 18.61
N ASP A 213 -7.11 -10.04 18.25
CA ASP A 213 -7.83 -11.20 18.78
C ASP A 213 -7.15 -12.50 18.31
N THR A 214 -7.15 -13.51 19.16
CA THR A 214 -6.58 -14.84 18.87
C THR A 214 -7.58 -15.99 19.02
N ASP A 215 -8.73 -15.72 19.60
CA ASP A 215 -9.82 -16.69 19.78
C ASP A 215 -11.09 -16.20 19.07
N PHE A 216 -11.54 -16.97 18.10
CA PHE A 216 -12.68 -16.66 17.25
C PHE A 216 -13.81 -17.71 17.38
N GLN A 217 -13.72 -18.64 18.35
CA GLN A 217 -14.65 -19.75 18.52
C GLN A 217 -16.10 -19.28 18.68
N ALA A 218 -16.32 -18.22 19.45
CA ALA A 218 -17.68 -17.71 19.71
C ALA A 218 -18.32 -17.14 18.43
N VAL A 219 -17.61 -16.26 17.72
CA VAL A 219 -18.10 -15.63 16.48
C VAL A 219 -18.26 -16.64 15.36
N LEU A 220 -17.35 -17.60 15.23
CA LEU A 220 -17.44 -18.68 14.23
C LEU A 220 -18.59 -19.65 14.52
N THR A 221 -18.87 -19.94 15.81
CA THR A 221 -20.04 -20.74 16.21
C THR A 221 -21.34 -20.00 15.88
N SER A 222 -21.42 -18.71 16.10
CA SER A 222 -22.54 -17.87 15.66
C SER A 222 -22.73 -17.97 14.17
N LEU A 223 -21.69 -17.74 13.38
CA LEU A 223 -21.70 -17.82 11.91
C LEU A 223 -22.14 -19.21 11.43
N LYS A 224 -21.61 -20.29 12.02
CA LYS A 224 -21.96 -21.67 11.66
C LYS A 224 -23.46 -21.96 11.79
N SER A 225 -24.16 -21.26 12.69
CA SER A 225 -25.61 -21.38 12.85
C SER A 225 -26.40 -20.72 11.70
N LYS A 226 -25.76 -19.90 10.89
CA LYS A 226 -26.33 -19.23 9.73
C LYS A 226 -26.08 -20.06 8.47
N SER A 227 -27.09 -20.18 7.62
CA SER A 227 -26.91 -20.86 6.34
C SER A 227 -26.28 -19.91 5.34
N PHE A 228 -24.96 -19.98 5.17
CA PHE A 228 -24.21 -19.22 4.17
C PHE A 228 -23.42 -20.16 3.25
N ASP A 229 -23.11 -19.68 2.06
CA ASP A 229 -22.40 -20.43 1.01
C ASP A 229 -20.96 -19.95 0.87
N VAL A 230 -20.66 -18.67 1.18
CA VAL A 230 -19.32 -18.06 1.12
C VAL A 230 -19.10 -17.23 2.39
N LEU A 231 -17.92 -17.29 2.95
CA LEU A 231 -17.46 -16.44 4.04
C LEU A 231 -16.51 -15.38 3.49
N TYR A 232 -16.92 -14.11 3.55
CA TYR A 232 -16.07 -12.97 3.17
C TYR A 232 -15.37 -12.39 4.38
N ILE A 233 -14.03 -12.35 4.35
CA ILE A 233 -13.21 -11.90 5.49
C ILE A 233 -12.21 -10.83 4.99
N PRO A 234 -12.58 -9.55 4.95
CA PRO A 234 -11.66 -8.46 4.69
C PRO A 234 -10.84 -8.19 5.96
N GLY A 235 -9.59 -8.63 5.98
CA GLY A 235 -8.74 -8.52 7.18
C GLY A 235 -7.29 -8.79 6.86
N TYR A 236 -6.44 -8.67 7.87
CA TYR A 236 -5.01 -8.95 7.75
C TYR A 236 -4.69 -10.41 8.06
N TYR A 237 -3.57 -10.88 7.51
CA TYR A 237 -3.15 -12.29 7.58
C TYR A 237 -3.05 -12.84 9.00
N GLU A 238 -2.71 -12.01 9.98
CA GLU A 238 -2.54 -12.42 11.40
C GLU A 238 -3.82 -13.03 11.95
N GLU A 239 -4.89 -12.25 11.96
CA GLU A 239 -6.18 -12.71 12.48
C GLU A 239 -6.84 -13.68 11.51
N VAL A 240 -6.82 -13.38 10.19
CA VAL A 240 -7.52 -14.21 9.19
C VAL A 240 -6.93 -15.61 9.09
N GLY A 241 -5.61 -15.77 9.24
CA GLY A 241 -4.98 -17.09 9.30
C GLY A 241 -5.51 -17.92 10.47
N LEU A 242 -5.63 -17.33 11.66
CA LEU A 242 -6.19 -17.97 12.84
C LEU A 242 -7.70 -18.24 12.70
N ILE A 243 -8.44 -17.31 12.09
CA ILE A 243 -9.87 -17.48 11.76
C ILE A 243 -10.05 -18.68 10.83
N ILE A 244 -9.26 -18.79 9.77
CA ILE A 244 -9.30 -19.94 8.84
C ILE A 244 -9.05 -21.23 9.58
N LYS A 245 -8.00 -21.31 10.42
CA LYS A 245 -7.71 -22.47 11.23
C LYS A 245 -8.92 -22.90 12.08
N GLN A 246 -9.42 -21.98 12.90
CA GLN A 246 -10.53 -22.26 13.83
C GLN A 246 -11.85 -22.55 13.09
N ALA A 247 -12.11 -21.88 11.97
CA ALA A 247 -13.25 -22.19 11.12
C ALA A 247 -13.23 -23.63 10.61
N ARG A 248 -12.08 -24.10 10.10
CA ARG A 248 -11.92 -25.47 9.63
C ARG A 248 -12.03 -26.49 10.77
N GLU A 249 -11.47 -26.20 11.93
CA GLU A 249 -11.61 -27.01 13.16
C GLU A 249 -13.08 -27.15 13.59
N LEU A 250 -13.87 -26.10 13.44
CA LEU A 250 -15.34 -26.11 13.69
C LEU A 250 -16.14 -26.78 12.55
N GLY A 251 -15.49 -27.21 11.48
CA GLY A 251 -16.15 -27.83 10.31
C GLY A 251 -16.86 -26.83 9.38
N ILE A 252 -16.48 -25.58 9.40
CA ILE A 252 -16.86 -24.59 8.38
C ILE A 252 -15.98 -24.85 7.16
N THR A 253 -16.55 -25.49 6.13
CA THR A 253 -15.86 -25.89 4.90
C THR A 253 -16.13 -25.01 3.70
N GLN A 254 -17.03 -24.03 3.85
CA GLN A 254 -17.40 -23.08 2.80
C GLN A 254 -16.15 -22.33 2.28
N PRO A 255 -16.16 -21.92 1.00
CA PRO A 255 -15.17 -21.02 0.43
C PRO A 255 -14.99 -19.77 1.28
N ILE A 256 -13.73 -19.36 1.43
CA ILE A 256 -13.35 -18.11 2.10
C ILE A 256 -12.83 -17.16 1.02
N VAL A 257 -13.34 -15.94 1.01
CA VAL A 257 -12.89 -14.88 0.10
C VAL A 257 -12.43 -13.70 0.93
N GLY A 258 -11.26 -13.15 0.64
CA GLY A 258 -10.69 -12.01 1.35
C GLY A 258 -10.15 -10.94 0.41
N GLY A 259 -9.54 -9.94 1.01
CA GLY A 259 -8.83 -8.86 0.32
C GLY A 259 -7.33 -9.12 0.22
N ASP A 260 -6.61 -8.14 -0.29
CA ASP A 260 -5.15 -8.17 -0.48
C ASP A 260 -4.37 -8.36 0.83
N GLY A 261 -4.97 -8.03 1.98
CA GLY A 261 -4.42 -8.32 3.30
C GLY A 261 -4.17 -9.80 3.62
N LEU A 262 -4.60 -10.73 2.76
CA LEU A 262 -4.25 -12.15 2.89
C LEU A 262 -2.91 -12.50 2.23
N SER A 263 -2.34 -11.59 1.46
CA SER A 263 -1.07 -11.82 0.76
C SER A 263 0.11 -11.81 1.72
N SER A 264 0.41 -12.95 2.33
CA SER A 264 1.56 -13.12 3.21
C SER A 264 1.99 -14.59 3.24
N GLU A 265 3.31 -14.84 3.26
CA GLU A 265 3.85 -16.20 3.48
C GLU A 265 3.43 -16.79 4.85
N LYS A 266 3.16 -15.91 5.83
CA LYS A 266 2.72 -16.29 7.17
C LYS A 266 1.29 -16.85 7.22
N LEU A 267 0.47 -16.59 6.21
CA LEU A 267 -0.90 -17.09 6.16
C LEU A 267 -0.96 -18.62 6.27
N VAL A 268 -0.04 -19.33 5.61
CA VAL A 268 0.04 -20.81 5.64
C VAL A 268 0.34 -21.33 7.05
N GLU A 269 1.28 -20.67 7.74
CA GLU A 269 1.67 -21.01 9.11
C GLU A 269 0.51 -20.82 10.08
N LEU A 270 -0.13 -19.65 10.04
CA LEU A 270 -1.23 -19.27 10.94
C LEU A 270 -2.50 -20.07 10.70
N ALA A 271 -2.76 -20.47 9.46
CA ALA A 271 -3.85 -21.38 9.13
C ALA A 271 -3.66 -22.80 9.69
N GLY A 272 -2.50 -23.11 10.27
CA GLY A 272 -2.18 -24.34 10.97
C GLY A 272 -1.89 -25.53 10.08
N SER A 273 -2.44 -25.59 8.87
CA SER A 273 -2.10 -26.60 7.86
C SER A 273 -2.40 -26.09 6.45
N LYS A 274 -1.69 -26.62 5.47
CA LYS A 274 -1.95 -26.34 4.05
C LYS A 274 -3.38 -26.71 3.64
N ALA A 275 -3.93 -27.79 4.19
CA ALA A 275 -5.29 -28.25 3.89
C ALA A 275 -6.37 -27.24 4.27
N ASN A 276 -6.17 -26.46 5.34
CA ASN A 276 -7.08 -25.41 5.78
C ASN A 276 -7.21 -24.26 4.76
N LEU A 277 -6.20 -24.08 3.90
CA LEU A 277 -6.20 -23.12 2.80
C LEU A 277 -6.73 -23.72 1.48
N THR A 278 -7.66 -24.67 1.57
CA THR A 278 -8.42 -25.15 0.41
C THR A 278 -9.67 -24.29 0.23
N ASN A 279 -9.97 -23.91 -1.01
CA ASN A 279 -11.06 -22.98 -1.37
C ASN A 279 -10.92 -21.62 -0.65
N VAL A 280 -9.71 -21.07 -0.63
CA VAL A 280 -9.43 -19.72 -0.16
C VAL A 280 -9.06 -18.83 -1.35
N PHE A 281 -9.69 -17.67 -1.45
CA PHE A 281 -9.53 -16.73 -2.55
C PHE A 281 -9.27 -15.33 -1.99
N TYR A 282 -8.48 -14.53 -2.67
CA TYR A 282 -8.32 -13.14 -2.28
C TYR A 282 -7.89 -12.25 -3.46
N THR A 283 -8.23 -10.98 -3.39
CA THR A 283 -7.76 -9.98 -4.34
C THR A 283 -6.29 -9.67 -4.06
N ALA A 284 -5.50 -9.43 -5.10
CA ALA A 284 -4.08 -9.12 -4.99
C ALA A 284 -3.63 -8.20 -6.15
N HIS A 285 -2.42 -7.69 -6.05
CA HIS A 285 -1.80 -6.85 -7.08
C HIS A 285 -0.79 -7.61 -7.94
N PHE A 286 -0.41 -8.80 -7.51
CA PHE A 286 0.72 -9.55 -8.05
C PHE A 286 0.52 -11.04 -7.84
N SER A 287 1.05 -11.84 -8.76
CA SER A 287 1.19 -13.29 -8.61
C SER A 287 2.62 -13.72 -8.86
N ALA A 288 3.17 -14.51 -7.95
CA ALA A 288 4.49 -15.12 -8.12
C ALA A 288 4.54 -16.15 -9.27
N LYS A 289 3.38 -16.48 -9.85
CA LYS A 289 3.25 -17.39 -11.03
C LYS A 289 3.14 -16.62 -12.35
N SER A 290 3.24 -15.31 -12.36
CA SER A 290 3.27 -14.51 -13.58
C SER A 290 4.38 -15.01 -14.53
N THR A 291 4.09 -15.06 -15.81
CA THR A 291 5.06 -15.43 -16.86
C THR A 291 5.72 -14.21 -17.49
N ASP A 292 5.39 -13.02 -17.05
CA ASP A 292 6.00 -11.78 -17.51
C ASP A 292 7.49 -11.74 -17.19
N ALA A 293 8.31 -11.28 -18.13
CA ALA A 293 9.77 -11.34 -18.02
C ALA A 293 10.32 -10.42 -16.90
N ASP A 294 9.76 -9.23 -16.73
CA ASP A 294 10.20 -8.27 -15.73
C ASP A 294 9.76 -8.71 -14.34
N VAL A 295 8.56 -9.28 -14.23
CA VAL A 295 8.06 -9.92 -13.00
C VAL A 295 8.97 -11.09 -12.61
N GLN A 296 9.36 -11.96 -13.54
CA GLN A 296 10.26 -13.09 -13.27
C GLN A 296 11.68 -12.62 -12.89
N ALA A 297 12.16 -11.53 -13.49
CA ALA A 297 13.45 -10.93 -13.11
C ALA A 297 13.42 -10.40 -11.66
N PHE A 298 12.35 -9.71 -11.27
CA PHE A 298 12.13 -9.26 -9.89
C PHE A 298 12.07 -10.44 -8.91
N ILE A 299 11.24 -11.46 -9.22
CA ILE A 299 11.11 -12.67 -8.38
C ILE A 299 12.48 -13.33 -8.16
N LYS A 300 13.24 -13.49 -9.23
CA LYS A 300 14.59 -14.08 -9.16
C LYS A 300 15.51 -13.26 -8.27
N ALA A 301 15.62 -11.95 -8.51
CA ALA A 301 16.49 -11.06 -7.74
C ALA A 301 16.13 -11.04 -6.25
N TYR A 302 14.83 -10.99 -5.95
CA TYR A 302 14.34 -11.00 -4.58
C TYR A 302 14.67 -12.34 -3.87
N LYS A 303 14.40 -13.47 -4.54
CA LYS A 303 14.74 -14.82 -4.02
C LYS A 303 16.22 -15.01 -3.77
N GLU A 304 17.07 -14.59 -4.71
CA GLU A 304 18.53 -14.70 -4.58
C GLU A 304 19.05 -13.94 -3.37
N LYS A 305 18.42 -12.79 -3.06
CA LYS A 305 18.88 -11.91 -1.97
C LYS A 305 18.30 -12.30 -0.60
N TYR A 306 17.02 -12.65 -0.54
CA TYR A 306 16.30 -12.85 0.72
C TYR A 306 15.89 -14.29 1.01
N ASN A 307 16.18 -15.23 0.08
CA ASN A 307 15.87 -16.65 0.20
C ASN A 307 14.36 -16.94 0.44
N THR A 308 13.49 -16.04 -0.02
CA THR A 308 12.03 -16.21 0.01
C THR A 308 11.38 -15.70 -1.28
N THR A 309 10.19 -16.20 -1.60
CA THR A 309 9.42 -15.72 -2.76
C THR A 309 8.77 -14.38 -2.41
N PRO A 310 8.88 -13.34 -3.26
CA PRO A 310 8.19 -12.10 -3.02
C PRO A 310 6.67 -12.31 -3.10
N ASP A 311 5.96 -11.58 -2.25
CA ASP A 311 4.50 -11.49 -2.23
C ASP A 311 4.02 -10.20 -2.91
N SER A 312 2.70 -9.95 -2.87
CA SER A 312 2.09 -8.74 -3.43
C SER A 312 2.60 -7.45 -2.77
N PHE A 313 2.89 -7.48 -1.47
CA PHE A 313 3.41 -6.33 -0.72
C PHE A 313 4.85 -5.99 -1.10
N SER A 314 5.68 -7.01 -1.28
CA SER A 314 7.05 -6.85 -1.81
C SER A 314 7.02 -6.20 -3.20
N ALA A 315 6.15 -6.70 -4.09
CA ALA A 315 6.04 -6.19 -5.45
C ALA A 315 5.56 -4.72 -5.49
N LEU A 316 4.56 -4.37 -4.68
CA LEU A 316 4.07 -3.00 -4.56
C LEU A 316 5.12 -2.03 -4.02
N ALA A 317 5.90 -2.44 -3.02
CA ALA A 317 6.94 -1.57 -2.47
C ALA A 317 8.14 -1.42 -3.42
N TYR A 318 8.44 -2.44 -4.21
CA TYR A 318 9.40 -2.35 -5.30
C TYR A 318 8.95 -1.31 -6.34
N ASP A 319 7.70 -1.39 -6.78
CA ASP A 319 7.11 -0.43 -7.73
C ASP A 319 7.05 0.99 -7.15
N ALA A 320 6.68 1.15 -5.88
CA ALA A 320 6.66 2.45 -5.20
C ALA A 320 8.04 3.11 -5.18
N ALA A 321 9.09 2.33 -4.88
CA ALA A 321 10.47 2.81 -4.91
C ALA A 321 10.91 3.17 -6.35
N GLN A 322 10.60 2.32 -7.33
CA GLN A 322 10.91 2.58 -8.73
C GLN A 322 10.21 3.81 -9.26
N LEU A 323 8.91 3.98 -8.96
CA LEU A 323 8.13 5.16 -9.34
C LEU A 323 8.73 6.44 -8.75
N LEU A 324 9.07 6.43 -7.47
CA LEU A 324 9.68 7.58 -6.79
C LEU A 324 11.05 7.92 -7.41
N MET A 325 11.90 6.93 -7.66
CA MET A 325 13.20 7.14 -8.29
C MET A 325 13.07 7.66 -9.74
N LYS A 326 12.18 7.08 -10.54
CA LYS A 326 11.88 7.56 -11.91
C LYS A 326 11.37 9.00 -11.90
N ALA A 327 10.52 9.37 -10.92
CA ALA A 327 10.03 10.73 -10.77
C ALA A 327 11.13 11.73 -10.42
N ILE A 328 12.08 11.36 -9.54
CA ILE A 328 13.25 12.18 -9.23
C ILE A 328 14.16 12.37 -10.47
N GLU A 329 14.36 11.32 -11.27
CA GLU A 329 15.12 11.42 -12.52
C GLU A 329 14.42 12.33 -13.55
N LYS A 330 13.10 12.14 -13.73
CA LYS A 330 12.28 12.98 -14.64
C LYS A 330 12.30 14.46 -14.19
N ALA A 331 12.29 14.71 -12.88
CA ALA A 331 12.41 16.04 -12.31
C ALA A 331 13.82 16.65 -12.52
N GLY A 332 14.86 15.83 -12.72
CA GLY A 332 16.27 16.25 -12.80
C GLY A 332 16.75 16.96 -11.52
N SER A 333 16.03 16.80 -10.40
CA SER A 333 16.22 17.57 -9.17
C SER A 333 15.71 16.80 -7.96
N THR A 334 16.23 17.16 -6.78
CA THR A 334 15.69 16.74 -5.47
C THR A 334 14.68 17.74 -4.89
N ASP A 335 14.25 18.70 -5.68
CA ASP A 335 13.21 19.65 -5.28
C ASP A 335 11.84 18.97 -5.15
N ALA A 336 11.21 19.13 -4.01
CA ALA A 336 9.95 18.44 -3.71
C ALA A 336 8.80 18.81 -4.65
N GLN A 337 8.74 20.07 -5.12
CA GLN A 337 7.70 20.51 -6.07
C GLN A 337 7.91 19.86 -7.44
N ALA A 338 9.17 19.75 -7.88
CA ALA A 338 9.49 19.10 -9.14
C ALA A 338 9.19 17.59 -9.08
N ILE A 339 9.51 16.93 -7.96
CA ILE A 339 9.24 15.50 -7.75
C ILE A 339 7.73 15.23 -7.73
N LYS A 340 6.95 16.00 -6.94
CA LYS A 340 5.48 15.81 -6.88
C LYS A 340 4.84 15.98 -8.25
N LYS A 341 5.29 16.97 -9.04
CA LYS A 341 4.81 17.17 -10.40
C LYS A 341 5.11 15.96 -11.28
N ALA A 342 6.35 15.44 -11.21
CA ALA A 342 6.75 14.27 -11.98
C ALA A 342 5.97 13.00 -11.58
N LEU A 343 5.63 12.83 -10.29
CA LEU A 343 4.76 11.75 -9.79
C LEU A 343 3.33 11.88 -10.33
N ALA A 344 2.73 13.07 -10.21
CA ALA A 344 1.37 13.34 -10.69
C ALA A 344 1.23 13.16 -12.22
N GLU A 345 2.31 13.44 -12.97
CA GLU A 345 2.38 13.27 -14.43
C GLU A 345 2.95 11.91 -14.85
N SER A 346 2.93 10.90 -13.99
CA SER A 346 3.38 9.55 -14.33
C SER A 346 2.32 8.85 -15.19
N ALA A 347 2.64 8.61 -16.44
CA ALA A 347 1.83 7.87 -17.38
C ALA A 347 2.57 6.59 -17.80
N ASP A 348 1.80 5.53 -18.02
CA ASP A 348 2.30 4.24 -18.51
C ASP A 348 3.52 3.74 -17.71
N PHE A 349 3.44 3.91 -16.38
CA PHE A 349 4.46 3.34 -15.50
C PHE A 349 4.37 1.81 -15.56
N ASP A 350 5.42 1.22 -16.09
CA ASP A 350 5.54 -0.22 -16.22
C ASP A 350 6.22 -0.77 -14.95
N GLY A 351 5.40 -1.42 -14.13
CA GLY A 351 5.79 -1.99 -12.83
C GLY A 351 5.57 -3.50 -12.79
N VAL A 352 6.16 -4.17 -11.80
CA VAL A 352 5.97 -5.62 -11.60
C VAL A 352 4.57 -5.98 -11.09
N THR A 353 3.80 -4.98 -10.66
CA THR A 353 2.38 -5.11 -10.32
C THR A 353 1.46 -4.65 -11.45
N GLY A 354 1.97 -4.57 -12.68
CA GLY A 354 1.26 -4.14 -13.87
C GLY A 354 1.52 -2.68 -14.25
N THR A 355 1.15 -2.35 -15.49
CA THR A 355 1.26 -0.99 -16.03
C THR A 355 0.12 -0.13 -15.54
N PHE A 356 0.41 1.12 -15.17
CA PHE A 356 -0.61 2.07 -14.76
C PHE A 356 -0.27 3.53 -15.08
N THR A 357 -1.29 4.34 -15.14
CA THR A 357 -1.20 5.81 -15.18
C THR A 357 -1.72 6.38 -13.88
N MET A 358 -1.02 7.38 -13.34
CA MET A 358 -1.43 8.05 -12.11
C MET A 358 -2.72 8.85 -12.34
N GLY A 359 -3.72 8.60 -11.52
CA GLY A 359 -4.97 9.34 -11.54
C GLY A 359 -4.82 10.76 -10.98
N LYS A 360 -5.80 11.63 -11.26
CA LYS A 360 -5.82 13.01 -10.75
C LYS A 360 -5.89 13.09 -9.23
N ASP A 361 -6.43 12.08 -8.60
CA ASP A 361 -6.52 11.90 -7.15
C ASP A 361 -5.27 11.21 -6.55
N HIS A 362 -4.18 11.08 -7.33
CA HIS A 362 -2.96 10.40 -6.96
C HIS A 362 -3.13 8.89 -6.66
N THR A 363 -4.20 8.30 -7.20
CA THR A 363 -4.47 6.86 -7.18
C THR A 363 -4.30 6.30 -8.59
N PRO A 364 -3.58 5.17 -8.78
CA PRO A 364 -3.41 4.59 -10.11
C PRO A 364 -4.69 3.89 -10.59
N LEU A 365 -4.90 3.93 -11.90
CA LEU A 365 -5.87 3.06 -12.56
C LEU A 365 -5.15 1.78 -12.97
N LYS A 366 -5.47 0.68 -12.32
CA LYS A 366 -4.85 -0.63 -12.58
C LYS A 366 -5.83 -1.79 -12.34
N SER A 367 -5.52 -2.95 -12.91
CA SER A 367 -6.28 -4.17 -12.69
C SER A 367 -5.96 -4.81 -11.33
N ALA A 368 -6.82 -5.74 -10.91
CA ALA A 368 -6.58 -6.60 -9.77
C ALA A 368 -6.42 -8.06 -10.23
N VAL A 369 -5.70 -8.84 -9.44
CA VAL A 369 -5.61 -10.30 -9.61
C VAL A 369 -6.44 -10.95 -8.51
N VAL A 370 -7.18 -12.00 -8.83
CA VAL A 370 -7.78 -12.89 -7.81
C VAL A 370 -6.94 -14.15 -7.74
N ILE A 371 -6.36 -14.38 -6.58
CA ILE A 371 -5.56 -15.57 -6.27
C ILE A 371 -6.49 -16.65 -5.74
N GLU A 372 -6.30 -17.88 -6.19
CA GLU A 372 -6.95 -19.09 -5.66
C GLU A 372 -5.93 -19.97 -4.97
N PHE A 373 -6.14 -20.26 -3.70
CA PHE A 373 -5.40 -21.26 -2.94
C PHE A 373 -6.14 -22.60 -2.89
N GLN A 374 -5.41 -23.68 -3.19
CA GLN A 374 -5.85 -25.05 -2.93
C GLN A 374 -4.72 -25.77 -2.20
N ASN A 375 -5.03 -26.34 -1.06
CA ASN A 375 -4.08 -27.06 -0.23
C ASN A 375 -2.79 -26.23 0.06
N GLY A 376 -2.99 -24.94 0.37
CA GLY A 376 -1.91 -24.03 0.74
C GLY A 376 -0.99 -23.61 -0.39
N GLU A 377 -1.38 -23.85 -1.64
CA GLU A 377 -0.63 -23.46 -2.82
C GLU A 377 -1.50 -22.60 -3.73
N GLU A 378 -0.92 -21.54 -4.29
CA GLU A 378 -1.54 -20.78 -5.35
C GLU A 378 -1.70 -21.66 -6.58
N VAL A 379 -2.95 -21.93 -6.98
CA VAL A 379 -3.24 -22.79 -8.15
C VAL A 379 -3.69 -21.96 -9.35
N SER A 380 -4.24 -20.78 -9.12
CA SER A 380 -4.55 -19.85 -10.19
C SER A 380 -4.44 -18.39 -9.73
N ALA A 381 -4.15 -17.54 -10.69
CA ALA A 381 -4.21 -16.08 -10.58
C ALA A 381 -4.93 -15.57 -11.83
N LYS A 382 -6.08 -14.96 -11.68
CA LYS A 382 -6.86 -14.40 -12.79
C LYS A 382 -6.98 -12.90 -12.63
N GLU A 383 -6.74 -12.20 -13.70
CA GLU A 383 -6.96 -10.77 -13.77
C GLU A 383 -8.45 -10.47 -13.82
N TYR A 384 -8.87 -9.52 -13.01
CA TYR A 384 -10.23 -8.99 -12.96
C TYR A 384 -10.16 -7.45 -13.04
N SER A 385 -10.99 -6.89 -13.91
CA SER A 385 -11.26 -5.46 -13.94
C SER A 385 -12.68 -5.20 -13.41
N ALA A 386 -12.89 -4.11 -12.71
CA ALA A 386 -14.23 -3.64 -12.39
C ALA A 386 -14.95 -3.30 -13.72
N GLN A 387 -16.07 -3.97 -13.97
CA GLN A 387 -16.94 -3.71 -15.12
C GLN A 387 -17.90 -2.58 -14.83
#